data_5dfcdf62ac311dbbc3836cd997eca6c0
#
_entry.id   5dfcdf62ac311dbbc3836cd997eca6c0
#
_cell.length_a   1.000
_cell.length_b   1.000
_cell.length_c   1.000
_cell.angle_alpha   90.00
_cell.angle_beta   90.00
_cell.angle_gamma   90.00
#
_symmetry.space_group_name_H-M   'P 1'
#
loop_
_entity.id
_entity.type
_entity.pdbx_description
1 polymer ?
#
loop_
_entity_poly.entity_id
_entity_poly.type
_entity_poly.pdbx_seq_one_letter_code
_entity_poly.pdbx_strand_id
1 'polypeptide(L)'
;MSGHSKFANIKHKKEKNDAAKGKIFTVIGREIAVAVKEGGPDPSNNSKLRDVIAKAKANNVPNDTINNGIKKAAGGLDNVDYEQNVYEGYGPSGVAIIVETLTDNKNRTAANVRAAFSKGGGNVGTPGCVSFMFDRKGQILIDKEECDMDADELMMFALDAGAEDFADNEDSYEVLTDPEQFSAVREAFEQKGIQMLEADVKMIPQNWVSLKSEEEQKKMQRILDLLDEDDDVQAVFHSWDEE
;
A
#
# COMPACT_ATOMS: atom_id res chain seq x y z
N MET A 1 -18.05 6.32 10.46
CA MET A 1 -17.13 6.87 11.46
C MET A 1 -15.76 6.17 11.50
N SER A 2 -15.42 5.31 10.50
CA SER A 2 -14.12 4.60 10.46
C SER A 2 -12.95 5.38 9.79
N GLY A 3 -13.16 6.63 9.38
CA GLY A 3 -12.14 7.41 8.69
C GLY A 3 -11.06 8.02 9.57
N HIS A 4 -11.36 8.33 10.83
CA HIS A 4 -10.47 9.04 11.73
C HIS A 4 -9.25 8.24 12.16
N SER A 5 -9.42 6.98 12.57
CA SER A 5 -8.32 6.15 13.06
C SER A 5 -7.36 5.80 11.93
N LYS A 6 -7.88 5.53 10.72
CA LYS A 6 -7.08 5.16 9.56
C LYS A 6 -6.19 6.31 9.06
N PHE A 7 -6.74 7.52 8.97
CA PHE A 7 -6.00 8.72 8.59
C PHE A 7 -4.92 9.07 9.62
N ALA A 8 -5.28 9.09 10.92
CA ALA A 8 -4.36 9.35 12.02
C ALA A 8 -3.20 8.32 12.04
N ASN A 9 -3.48 7.04 11.82
CA ASN A 9 -2.49 5.98 11.77
C ASN A 9 -1.52 6.16 10.58
N ILE A 10 -2.00 6.57 9.41
CA ILE A 10 -1.16 6.87 8.25
C ILE A 10 -0.28 8.09 8.52
N LYS A 11 -0.86 9.17 9.08
CA LYS A 11 -0.11 10.39 9.44
C LYS A 11 0.97 10.08 10.48
N HIS A 12 0.64 9.34 11.54
CA HIS A 12 1.61 8.89 12.56
C HIS A 12 2.67 7.91 12.05
N LYS A 13 2.33 7.01 11.13
CA LYS A 13 3.33 6.15 10.48
C LYS A 13 4.32 6.96 9.66
N LYS A 14 3.90 8.01 8.99
CA LYS A 14 4.81 8.91 8.26
C LYS A 14 5.72 9.71 9.19
N GLU A 15 5.26 10.13 10.34
CA GLU A 15 6.02 10.93 11.29
C GLU A 15 7.05 10.14 12.11
N LYS A 16 6.82 8.87 12.41
CA LYS A 16 7.63 8.05 13.35
C LYS A 16 8.87 7.38 12.75
N ASN A 17 9.26 7.60 11.47
CA ASN A 17 9.97 6.54 10.79
C ASN A 17 11.37 6.83 10.27
N ASP A 18 12.38 6.83 11.14
CA ASP A 18 13.78 6.61 10.70
C ASP A 18 14.13 5.12 10.54
N ALA A 19 13.57 4.21 11.32
CA ALA A 19 13.77 2.76 11.18
C ALA A 19 12.99 2.17 9.98
N ALA A 20 11.79 2.67 9.70
CA ALA A 20 11.01 2.26 8.54
C ALA A 20 11.52 2.81 7.20
N LYS A 21 12.36 3.85 7.20
CA LYS A 21 12.99 4.35 5.95
C LYS A 21 13.78 3.25 5.24
N GLY A 22 14.51 2.41 5.98
CA GLY A 22 15.27 1.30 5.41
C GLY A 22 14.39 0.29 4.68
N LYS A 23 13.26 -0.10 5.28
CA LYS A 23 12.30 -1.02 4.67
C LYS A 23 11.63 -0.41 3.44
N ILE A 24 11.14 0.84 3.55
CA ILE A 24 10.52 1.54 2.41
C ILE A 24 11.46 1.58 1.22
N PHE A 25 12.76 1.83 1.42
CA PHE A 25 13.75 1.84 0.34
C PHE A 25 13.92 0.45 -0.29
N THR A 26 13.88 -0.62 0.51
CA THR A 26 13.95 -2.00 0.02
C THR A 26 12.71 -2.34 -0.80
N VAL A 27 11.53 -2.04 -0.29
CA VAL A 27 10.24 -2.25 -0.97
C VAL A 27 10.21 -1.52 -2.31
N ILE A 28 10.47 -0.22 -2.31
CA ILE A 28 10.47 0.61 -3.52
C ILE A 28 11.55 0.15 -4.50
N GLY A 29 12.74 -0.23 -4.02
CA GLY A 29 13.80 -0.73 -4.87
C GLY A 29 13.41 -2.00 -5.64
N ARG A 30 12.68 -2.91 -5.01
CA ARG A 30 12.13 -4.10 -5.65
C ARG A 30 11.02 -3.78 -6.64
N GLU A 31 10.11 -2.87 -6.27
CA GLU A 31 9.04 -2.39 -7.17
C GLU A 31 9.63 -1.72 -8.42
N ILE A 32 10.68 -0.90 -8.28
CA ILE A 32 11.40 -0.31 -9.41
C ILE A 32 11.99 -1.41 -10.31
N ALA A 33 12.67 -2.41 -9.73
CA ALA A 33 13.28 -3.48 -10.49
C ALA A 33 12.25 -4.25 -11.33
N VAL A 34 11.09 -4.57 -10.75
CA VAL A 34 9.98 -5.23 -11.44
C VAL A 34 9.38 -4.33 -12.51
N ALA A 35 9.10 -3.07 -12.20
CA ALA A 35 8.51 -2.13 -13.16
C ALA A 35 9.43 -1.91 -14.38
N VAL A 36 10.73 -1.79 -14.16
CA VAL A 36 11.73 -1.65 -15.24
C VAL A 36 11.82 -2.93 -16.08
N LYS A 37 11.78 -4.10 -15.45
CA LYS A 37 11.82 -5.38 -16.16
C LYS A 37 10.59 -5.59 -17.06
N GLU A 38 9.42 -5.16 -16.61
CA GLU A 38 8.16 -5.32 -17.34
C GLU A 38 7.96 -4.29 -18.45
N GLY A 39 8.29 -3.01 -18.19
CA GLY A 39 7.93 -1.91 -19.09
C GLY A 39 9.11 -1.05 -19.57
N GLY A 40 10.35 -1.42 -19.18
CA GLY A 40 11.56 -0.66 -19.53
C GLY A 40 11.85 0.50 -18.57
N PRO A 41 13.06 1.11 -18.72
CA PRO A 41 13.57 2.10 -17.77
C PRO A 41 13.08 3.54 -18.02
N ASP A 42 12.31 3.76 -19.08
CA ASP A 42 11.82 5.10 -19.44
C ASP A 42 10.44 5.36 -18.80
N PRO A 43 10.35 6.25 -17.80
CA PRO A 43 9.06 6.56 -17.16
C PRO A 43 8.02 7.15 -18.12
N SER A 44 8.42 7.77 -19.24
CA SER A 44 7.48 8.33 -20.20
C SER A 44 6.63 7.25 -20.89
N ASN A 45 7.18 6.05 -21.01
CA ASN A 45 6.54 4.90 -21.65
C ASN A 45 6.13 3.78 -20.66
N ASN A 46 6.34 3.99 -19.35
CA ASN A 46 6.08 2.99 -18.32
C ASN A 46 5.27 3.61 -17.17
N SER A 47 3.94 3.46 -17.21
CA SER A 47 3.03 4.00 -16.20
C SER A 47 3.30 3.41 -14.80
N LYS A 48 3.55 2.09 -14.72
CA LYS A 48 3.90 1.42 -13.46
C LYS A 48 5.14 2.02 -12.81
N LEU A 49 6.17 2.32 -13.63
CA LEU A 49 7.38 2.98 -13.13
C LEU A 49 7.10 4.42 -12.65
N ARG A 50 6.21 5.17 -13.35
CA ARG A 50 5.80 6.50 -12.89
C ARG A 50 5.12 6.45 -11.53
N ASP A 51 4.22 5.48 -11.32
CA ASP A 51 3.52 5.31 -10.04
C ASP A 51 4.50 4.97 -8.92
N VAL A 52 5.45 4.05 -9.17
CA VAL A 52 6.49 3.71 -8.19
C VAL A 52 7.41 4.90 -7.89
N ILE A 53 7.77 5.71 -8.89
CA ILE A 53 8.55 6.95 -8.69
C ILE A 53 7.76 7.96 -7.85
N ALA A 54 6.45 8.14 -8.10
CA ALA A 54 5.60 9.02 -7.31
C ALA A 54 5.51 8.55 -5.86
N LYS A 55 5.28 7.24 -5.64
CA LYS A 55 5.30 6.60 -4.31
C LYS A 55 6.64 6.80 -3.59
N ALA A 56 7.75 6.65 -4.31
CA ALA A 56 9.10 6.88 -3.76
C ALA A 56 9.27 8.33 -3.29
N LYS A 57 8.88 9.31 -4.11
CA LYS A 57 8.95 10.74 -3.77
C LYS A 57 8.06 11.08 -2.57
N ALA A 58 6.83 10.54 -2.52
CA ALA A 58 5.91 10.72 -1.40
C ALA A 58 6.45 10.16 -0.07
N ASN A 59 7.37 9.18 -0.15
CA ASN A 59 8.09 8.61 1.00
C ASN A 59 9.49 9.21 1.21
N ASN A 60 9.78 10.36 0.60
CA ASN A 60 11.06 11.07 0.73
C ASN A 60 12.29 10.24 0.32
N VAL A 61 12.13 9.32 -0.64
CA VAL A 61 13.27 8.59 -1.22
C VAL A 61 14.08 9.56 -2.11
N PRO A 62 15.40 9.69 -1.89
CA PRO A 62 16.22 10.61 -2.68
C PRO A 62 16.18 10.27 -4.18
N ASN A 63 16.14 11.31 -5.02
CA ASN A 63 16.13 11.13 -6.48
C ASN A 63 17.32 10.32 -7.00
N ASP A 64 18.49 10.46 -6.39
CA ASP A 64 19.68 9.67 -6.75
C ASP A 64 19.48 8.17 -6.48
N THR A 65 18.80 7.83 -5.38
CA THR A 65 18.46 6.43 -5.04
C THR A 65 17.49 5.86 -6.08
N ILE A 66 16.45 6.61 -6.45
CA ILE A 66 15.48 6.23 -7.49
C ILE A 66 16.20 6.00 -8.83
N ASN A 67 16.98 6.97 -9.28
CA ASN A 67 17.70 6.92 -10.55
C ASN A 67 18.74 5.77 -10.58
N ASN A 68 19.43 5.52 -9.48
CA ASN A 68 20.37 4.42 -9.36
C ASN A 68 19.65 3.06 -9.41
N GLY A 69 18.48 2.94 -8.75
CA GLY A 69 17.63 1.75 -8.83
C GLY A 69 17.21 1.45 -10.28
N ILE A 70 16.74 2.47 -11.00
CA ILE A 70 16.34 2.33 -12.43
C ILE A 70 17.55 1.91 -13.29
N LYS A 71 18.69 2.56 -13.13
CA LYS A 71 19.93 2.23 -13.90
C LYS A 71 20.40 0.80 -13.61
N LYS A 72 20.36 0.38 -12.35
CA LYS A 72 20.77 -0.95 -11.91
C LYS A 72 19.87 -2.02 -12.52
N ALA A 73 18.55 -1.81 -12.48
CA ALA A 73 17.57 -2.70 -13.08
C ALA A 73 17.69 -2.78 -14.60
N ALA A 74 17.90 -1.64 -15.28
CA ALA A 74 18.10 -1.57 -16.74
C ALA A 74 19.40 -2.21 -17.20
N GLY A 75 20.46 -2.10 -16.38
CA GLY A 75 21.79 -2.64 -16.70
C GLY A 75 21.93 -4.15 -16.51
N GLY A 76 20.89 -4.84 -16.05
CA GLY A 76 20.93 -6.28 -15.77
C GLY A 76 21.93 -6.67 -14.67
N LEU A 77 22.38 -5.69 -13.86
CA LEU A 77 23.33 -5.93 -12.76
C LEU A 77 22.66 -6.62 -11.58
N ASP A 78 21.34 -6.54 -11.49
CA ASP A 78 20.52 -7.33 -10.58
C ASP A 78 19.86 -8.48 -11.36
N ASN A 79 20.57 -9.60 -11.48
CA ASN A 79 20.00 -10.87 -11.95
C ASN A 79 19.02 -11.49 -10.93
N VAL A 80 18.40 -10.68 -10.09
CA VAL A 80 17.41 -11.16 -9.11
C VAL A 80 16.06 -11.18 -9.79
N ASP A 81 15.52 -12.37 -9.94
CA ASP A 81 14.13 -12.57 -10.37
C ASP A 81 13.22 -12.49 -9.14
N TYR A 82 12.55 -11.37 -8.99
CA TYR A 82 11.52 -11.24 -7.96
C TYR A 82 10.23 -11.91 -8.41
N GLU A 83 9.71 -12.78 -7.58
CA GLU A 83 8.41 -13.42 -7.74
C GLU A 83 7.39 -12.76 -6.83
N GLN A 84 6.26 -12.34 -7.41
CA GLN A 84 5.14 -11.83 -6.65
C GLN A 84 4.29 -12.99 -6.13
N ASN A 85 3.98 -12.99 -4.83
CA ASN A 85 3.10 -13.96 -4.21
C ASN A 85 2.12 -13.25 -3.27
N VAL A 86 0.90 -13.79 -3.18
CA VAL A 86 -0.14 -13.32 -2.28
C VAL A 86 -0.45 -14.43 -1.29
N TYR A 87 -0.44 -14.10 -0.01
CA TYR A 87 -0.87 -14.98 1.05
C TYR A 87 -2.15 -14.45 1.67
N GLU A 88 -3.07 -15.34 1.94
CA GLU A 88 -4.37 -15.03 2.50
C GLU A 88 -4.59 -15.81 3.78
N GLY A 89 -5.29 -15.22 4.74
CA GLY A 89 -5.55 -15.91 5.99
C GLY A 89 -6.41 -15.10 6.95
N TYR A 90 -6.54 -15.65 8.14
CA TYR A 90 -7.32 -15.06 9.21
C TYR A 90 -6.44 -14.79 10.43
N GLY A 91 -6.62 -13.62 11.01
CA GLY A 91 -6.14 -13.25 12.33
C GLY A 91 -7.16 -13.58 13.43
N PRO A 92 -6.94 -13.04 14.64
CA PRO A 92 -7.88 -13.18 15.75
C PRO A 92 -9.29 -12.75 15.37
N SER A 93 -10.30 -13.43 15.92
CA SER A 93 -11.73 -13.15 15.75
C SER A 93 -12.21 -13.05 14.30
N GLY A 94 -11.50 -13.71 13.39
CA GLY A 94 -11.88 -13.77 11.97
C GLY A 94 -11.49 -12.53 11.17
N VAL A 95 -10.57 -11.70 11.64
CA VAL A 95 -10.00 -10.62 10.83
C VAL A 95 -9.37 -11.21 9.58
N ALA A 96 -9.86 -10.83 8.41
CA ALA A 96 -9.29 -11.23 7.14
C ALA A 96 -7.99 -10.46 6.87
N ILE A 97 -6.96 -11.15 6.36
CA ILE A 97 -5.64 -10.58 6.10
C ILE A 97 -5.16 -11.04 4.72
N ILE A 98 -4.72 -10.08 3.91
CA ILE A 98 -4.02 -10.31 2.64
C ILE A 98 -2.61 -9.76 2.77
N VAL A 99 -1.61 -10.56 2.38
CA VAL A 99 -0.20 -10.19 2.40
C VAL A 99 0.36 -10.28 0.99
N GLU A 100 0.71 -9.15 0.40
CA GLU A 100 1.40 -9.10 -0.88
C GLU A 100 2.92 -9.11 -0.65
N THR A 101 3.61 -9.96 -1.37
CA THR A 101 5.05 -10.15 -1.23
C THR A 101 5.77 -10.11 -2.57
N LEU A 102 7.01 -9.66 -2.54
CA LEU A 102 7.90 -9.65 -3.69
C LEU A 102 9.26 -10.20 -3.25
N THR A 103 9.60 -11.40 -3.67
CA THR A 103 10.70 -12.17 -3.11
C THR A 103 11.54 -12.86 -4.16
N ASP A 104 12.82 -13.02 -3.86
CA ASP A 104 13.77 -13.90 -4.56
C ASP A 104 13.76 -15.33 -4.00
N ASN A 105 13.03 -15.58 -2.89
CA ASN A 105 12.99 -16.89 -2.23
C ASN A 105 11.60 -17.18 -1.63
N LYS A 106 10.72 -17.72 -2.44
CA LYS A 106 9.33 -18.07 -2.07
C LYS A 106 9.22 -18.97 -0.84
N ASN A 107 10.15 -19.89 -0.63
CA ASN A 107 10.10 -20.81 0.50
C ASN A 107 10.40 -20.09 1.82
N ARG A 108 11.39 -19.19 1.82
CA ARG A 108 11.69 -18.33 2.97
C ARG A 108 10.48 -17.48 3.32
N THR A 109 9.94 -16.75 2.35
CA THR A 109 8.78 -15.86 2.54
C THR A 109 7.56 -16.62 3.06
N ALA A 110 7.23 -17.77 2.46
CA ALA A 110 6.12 -18.61 2.92
C ALA A 110 6.28 -19.05 4.37
N ALA A 111 7.51 -19.42 4.79
CA ALA A 111 7.79 -19.81 6.16
C ALA A 111 7.63 -18.63 7.13
N ASN A 112 8.14 -17.45 6.76
CA ASN A 112 8.05 -16.23 7.57
C ASN A 112 6.59 -15.78 7.74
N VAL A 113 5.82 -15.72 6.65
CA VAL A 113 4.41 -15.33 6.70
C VAL A 113 3.61 -16.28 7.59
N ARG A 114 3.77 -17.61 7.43
CA ARG A 114 3.11 -18.60 8.30
C ARG A 114 3.51 -18.43 9.77
N ALA A 115 4.79 -18.16 10.04
CA ALA A 115 5.27 -17.93 11.39
C ALA A 115 4.67 -16.66 12.00
N ALA A 116 4.54 -15.58 11.23
CA ALA A 116 3.91 -14.33 11.68
C ALA A 116 2.45 -14.57 12.09
N PHE A 117 1.65 -15.20 11.23
CA PHE A 117 0.27 -15.55 11.54
C PHE A 117 0.17 -16.42 12.81
N SER A 118 0.93 -17.51 12.88
CA SER A 118 0.90 -18.45 14.01
C SER A 118 1.26 -17.78 15.34
N LYS A 119 2.25 -16.89 15.36
CA LYS A 119 2.69 -16.18 16.58
C LYS A 119 1.64 -15.19 17.10
N GLY A 120 0.76 -14.69 16.24
CA GLY A 120 -0.37 -13.84 16.62
C GLY A 120 -1.68 -14.60 16.74
N GLY A 121 -1.67 -15.95 16.73
CA GLY A 121 -2.87 -16.75 16.88
C GLY A 121 -3.76 -16.80 15.65
N GLY A 122 -3.22 -16.41 14.49
CA GLY A 122 -3.87 -16.51 13.18
C GLY A 122 -3.45 -17.75 12.40
N ASN A 123 -3.96 -17.86 11.19
CA ASN A 123 -3.68 -18.97 10.29
C ASN A 123 -3.69 -18.54 8.83
N VAL A 124 -2.69 -18.95 8.07
CA VAL A 124 -2.67 -18.81 6.61
C VAL A 124 -3.56 -19.88 5.98
N GLY A 125 -4.50 -19.44 5.16
CA GLY A 125 -5.43 -20.29 4.45
C GLY A 125 -4.98 -20.65 3.03
N THR A 126 -5.91 -21.16 2.25
CA THR A 126 -5.70 -21.38 0.83
C THR A 126 -5.91 -20.10 0.03
N PRO A 127 -5.27 -19.93 -1.14
CA PRO A 127 -5.54 -18.80 -2.04
C PRO A 127 -7.04 -18.66 -2.33
N GLY A 128 -7.56 -17.44 -2.25
CA GLY A 128 -8.98 -17.13 -2.43
C GLY A 128 -9.84 -17.24 -1.17
N CYS A 129 -9.25 -17.58 0.00
CA CYS A 129 -10.04 -17.76 1.22
C CYS A 129 -10.57 -16.46 1.83
N VAL A 130 -9.96 -15.31 1.53
CA VAL A 130 -10.40 -13.99 2.03
C VAL A 130 -10.46 -12.92 0.94
N SER A 131 -9.86 -13.09 -0.23
CA SER A 131 -9.78 -12.07 -1.28
C SER A 131 -11.16 -11.60 -1.75
N PHE A 132 -12.20 -12.46 -1.71
CA PHE A 132 -13.58 -12.09 -2.03
C PHE A 132 -14.22 -11.10 -1.04
N MET A 133 -13.60 -10.89 0.12
CA MET A 133 -14.03 -9.94 1.16
C MET A 133 -13.44 -8.53 0.94
N PHE A 134 -12.63 -8.36 -0.09
CA PHE A 134 -11.95 -7.11 -0.42
C PHE A 134 -12.24 -6.69 -1.85
N ASP A 135 -12.30 -5.37 -2.05
CA ASP A 135 -12.33 -4.75 -3.37
C ASP A 135 -10.95 -4.17 -3.69
N ARG A 136 -10.42 -4.49 -4.86
CA ARG A 136 -9.18 -3.87 -5.33
C ARG A 136 -9.48 -2.53 -5.95
N LYS A 137 -8.99 -1.45 -5.35
CA LYS A 137 -9.25 -0.06 -5.75
C LYS A 137 -7.97 0.76 -5.74
N GLY A 138 -7.89 1.73 -6.63
CA GLY A 138 -6.99 2.85 -6.45
C GLY A 138 -7.52 3.73 -5.32
N GLN A 139 -6.68 4.09 -4.35
CA GLN A 139 -7.03 4.97 -3.25
C GLN A 139 -6.07 6.15 -3.20
N ILE A 140 -6.62 7.35 -3.15
CA ILE A 140 -5.88 8.59 -2.94
C ILE A 140 -6.42 9.23 -1.67
N LEU A 141 -5.54 9.50 -0.71
CA LEU A 141 -5.85 10.21 0.52
C LEU A 141 -5.21 11.61 0.50
N ILE A 142 -5.99 12.61 0.86
CA ILE A 142 -5.59 14.00 0.86
C ILE A 142 -5.88 14.58 2.25
N ASP A 143 -4.88 15.21 2.86
CA ASP A 143 -5.04 15.93 4.12
C ASP A 143 -5.81 17.23 3.86
N LYS A 144 -6.91 17.44 4.56
CA LYS A 144 -7.72 18.66 4.42
C LYS A 144 -6.95 19.93 4.81
N GLU A 145 -6.04 19.82 5.78
CA GLU A 145 -5.21 20.95 6.20
C GLU A 145 -4.22 21.40 5.12
N GLU A 146 -3.85 20.50 4.19
CA GLU A 146 -2.90 20.76 3.11
C GLU A 146 -3.60 20.99 1.75
N CYS A 147 -4.93 20.95 1.71
CA CYS A 147 -5.72 21.10 0.49
C CYS A 147 -6.36 22.49 0.40
N ASP A 148 -6.01 23.24 -0.65
CA ASP A 148 -6.57 24.59 -0.90
C ASP A 148 -7.97 24.56 -1.54
N MET A 149 -8.44 23.39 -2.01
CA MET A 149 -9.75 23.21 -2.62
C MET A 149 -10.80 22.82 -1.57
N ASP A 150 -12.03 23.33 -1.74
CA ASP A 150 -13.13 22.84 -0.94
C ASP A 150 -13.61 21.45 -1.39
N ALA A 151 -14.47 20.82 -0.58
CA ALA A 151 -14.93 19.46 -0.83
C ALA A 151 -15.68 19.30 -2.15
N ASP A 152 -16.53 20.27 -2.50
CA ASP A 152 -17.35 20.22 -3.73
C ASP A 152 -16.47 20.39 -4.98
N GLU A 153 -15.53 21.33 -4.96
CA GLU A 153 -14.57 21.54 -6.05
C GLU A 153 -13.68 20.30 -6.25
N LEU A 154 -13.17 19.73 -5.16
CA LEU A 154 -12.30 18.57 -5.22
C LEU A 154 -13.07 17.33 -5.70
N MET A 155 -14.31 17.13 -5.24
CA MET A 155 -15.17 16.05 -5.69
C MET A 155 -15.44 16.15 -7.21
N MET A 156 -15.83 17.34 -7.70
CA MET A 156 -16.04 17.53 -9.14
C MET A 156 -14.78 17.25 -9.95
N PHE A 157 -13.63 17.75 -9.47
CA PHE A 157 -12.36 17.51 -10.13
C PHE A 157 -12.00 16.01 -10.14
N ALA A 158 -12.20 15.29 -9.02
CA ALA A 158 -11.93 13.87 -8.91
C ALA A 158 -12.77 13.04 -9.89
N LEU A 159 -14.07 13.31 -9.95
CA LEU A 159 -15.00 12.62 -10.86
C LEU A 159 -14.67 12.91 -12.32
N ASP A 160 -14.37 14.16 -12.67
CA ASP A 160 -13.94 14.54 -14.02
C ASP A 160 -12.61 13.87 -14.43
N ALA A 161 -11.71 13.63 -13.47
CA ALA A 161 -10.45 12.91 -13.69
C ALA A 161 -10.64 11.40 -13.84
N GLY A 162 -11.81 10.86 -13.52
CA GLY A 162 -12.15 9.44 -13.65
C GLY A 162 -12.22 8.65 -12.34
N ALA A 163 -12.38 9.34 -11.20
CA ALA A 163 -12.66 8.67 -9.94
C ALA A 163 -14.05 8.02 -9.94
N GLU A 164 -14.18 6.90 -9.24
CA GLU A 164 -15.47 6.21 -9.07
C GLU A 164 -16.23 6.73 -7.85
N ASP A 165 -15.51 7.12 -6.79
CA ASP A 165 -16.12 7.57 -5.54
C ASP A 165 -15.26 8.61 -4.87
N PHE A 166 -15.90 9.44 -4.03
CA PHE A 166 -15.29 10.49 -3.25
C PHE A 166 -15.93 10.54 -1.87
N ALA A 167 -15.12 10.49 -0.82
CA ALA A 167 -15.58 10.62 0.55
C ALA A 167 -14.96 11.85 1.21
N ASP A 168 -15.82 12.65 1.83
CA ASP A 168 -15.46 13.79 2.67
C ASP A 168 -15.48 13.33 4.14
N ASN A 169 -14.31 12.90 4.64
CA ASN A 169 -14.12 12.50 6.04
C ASN A 169 -13.77 13.72 6.91
N GLU A 170 -13.68 13.56 8.22
CA GLU A 170 -13.45 14.70 9.14
C GLU A 170 -12.13 15.43 8.86
N ASP A 171 -11.01 14.71 8.72
CA ASP A 171 -9.67 15.29 8.54
C ASP A 171 -9.09 15.06 7.13
N SER A 172 -9.78 14.30 6.27
CA SER A 172 -9.25 13.90 4.98
C SER A 172 -10.31 13.78 3.91
N TYR A 173 -9.87 13.92 2.67
CA TYR A 173 -10.62 13.47 1.50
C TYR A 173 -10.08 12.12 1.04
N GLU A 174 -10.98 11.20 0.70
CA GLU A 174 -10.65 9.91 0.11
C GLU A 174 -11.25 9.83 -1.30
N VAL A 175 -10.39 9.50 -2.27
CA VAL A 175 -10.79 9.30 -3.66
C VAL A 175 -10.55 7.85 -4.02
N LEU A 176 -11.57 7.17 -4.54
CA LEU A 176 -11.49 5.80 -5.01
C LEU A 176 -11.60 5.74 -6.53
N THR A 177 -10.80 4.87 -7.13
CA THR A 177 -10.77 4.65 -8.57
C THR A 177 -10.82 3.17 -8.90
N ASP A 178 -11.23 2.83 -10.11
CA ASP A 178 -10.84 1.56 -10.69
C ASP A 178 -9.31 1.45 -10.74
N PRO A 179 -8.72 0.26 -10.45
CA PRO A 179 -7.27 0.08 -10.48
C PRO A 179 -6.62 0.47 -11.82
N GLU A 180 -7.32 0.28 -12.95
CA GLU A 180 -6.82 0.63 -14.27
C GLU A 180 -6.82 2.14 -14.52
N GLN A 181 -7.69 2.90 -13.85
CA GLN A 181 -7.78 4.36 -13.94
C GLN A 181 -6.89 5.07 -12.93
N PHE A 182 -6.36 4.36 -11.93
CA PHE A 182 -5.59 4.94 -10.83
C PHE A 182 -4.46 5.84 -11.29
N SER A 183 -3.61 5.36 -12.21
CA SER A 183 -2.46 6.14 -12.69
C SER A 183 -2.87 7.44 -13.34
N ALA A 184 -3.94 7.43 -14.15
CA ALA A 184 -4.43 8.63 -14.83
C ALA A 184 -5.00 9.65 -13.84
N VAL A 185 -5.79 9.20 -12.86
CA VAL A 185 -6.36 10.06 -11.82
C VAL A 185 -5.26 10.64 -10.94
N ARG A 186 -4.30 9.82 -10.45
CA ARG A 186 -3.16 10.28 -9.68
C ARG A 186 -2.34 11.35 -10.42
N GLU A 187 -2.08 11.12 -11.71
CA GLU A 187 -1.34 12.09 -12.54
C GLU A 187 -2.12 13.41 -12.71
N ALA A 188 -3.44 13.37 -12.84
CA ALA A 188 -4.27 14.57 -12.91
C ALA A 188 -4.18 15.39 -11.62
N PHE A 189 -4.20 14.71 -10.45
CA PHE A 189 -4.01 15.36 -9.14
C PHE A 189 -2.62 15.99 -9.00
N GLU A 190 -1.57 15.28 -9.42
CA GLU A 190 -0.20 15.79 -9.43
C GLU A 190 -0.06 17.03 -10.34
N GLN A 191 -0.63 17.01 -11.56
CA GLN A 191 -0.62 18.14 -12.48
C GLN A 191 -1.39 19.34 -11.95
N LYS A 192 -2.47 19.12 -11.21
CA LYS A 192 -3.23 20.18 -10.54
C LYS A 192 -2.49 20.78 -9.34
N GLY A 193 -1.42 20.12 -8.87
CA GLY A 193 -0.65 20.55 -7.69
C GLY A 193 -1.28 20.14 -6.36
N ILE A 194 -2.23 19.20 -6.37
CA ILE A 194 -2.87 18.68 -5.17
C ILE A 194 -1.89 17.73 -4.47
N GLN A 195 -1.58 18.00 -3.21
CA GLN A 195 -0.73 17.13 -2.41
C GLN A 195 -1.51 15.90 -1.95
N MET A 196 -0.96 14.73 -2.25
CA MET A 196 -1.54 13.45 -1.84
C MET A 196 -0.75 12.90 -0.65
N LEU A 197 -1.44 12.67 0.47
CA LEU A 197 -0.83 12.03 1.64
C LEU A 197 -0.42 10.60 1.32
N GLU A 198 -1.27 9.88 0.61
CA GLU A 198 -1.03 8.54 0.11
C GLU A 198 -1.76 8.34 -1.21
N ALA A 199 -1.15 7.62 -2.14
CA ALA A 199 -1.77 7.21 -3.39
C ALA A 199 -1.20 5.85 -3.81
N ASP A 200 -2.05 4.82 -3.78
CA ASP A 200 -1.66 3.44 -4.15
C ASP A 200 -2.90 2.62 -4.53
N VAL A 201 -2.66 1.49 -5.20
CA VAL A 201 -3.71 0.48 -5.42
C VAL A 201 -3.74 -0.45 -4.22
N LYS A 202 -4.91 -0.58 -3.58
CA LYS A 202 -5.10 -1.31 -2.33
C LYS A 202 -6.24 -2.32 -2.40
N MET A 203 -6.19 -3.28 -1.49
CA MET A 203 -7.30 -4.17 -1.17
C MET A 203 -8.10 -3.56 -0.02
N ILE A 204 -9.31 -3.08 -0.32
CA ILE A 204 -10.18 -2.40 0.64
C ILE A 204 -11.22 -3.41 1.15
N PRO A 205 -11.31 -3.65 2.47
CA PRO A 205 -12.28 -4.61 2.99
C PRO A 205 -13.71 -4.09 2.83
N GLN A 206 -14.62 -4.97 2.41
CA GLN A 206 -16.05 -4.67 2.29
C GLN A 206 -16.73 -4.57 3.67
N ASN A 207 -16.19 -5.27 4.67
CA ASN A 207 -16.67 -5.24 6.04
C ASN A 207 -15.50 -5.17 7.01
N TRP A 208 -15.68 -4.43 8.09
CA TRP A 208 -14.68 -4.26 9.15
C TRP A 208 -15.01 -5.15 10.36
N VAL A 209 -13.97 -5.58 11.07
CA VAL A 209 -14.06 -6.44 12.26
C VAL A 209 -13.43 -5.72 13.44
N SER A 210 -14.23 -5.40 14.46
CA SER A 210 -13.73 -4.80 15.70
C SER A 210 -13.23 -5.89 16.66
N LEU A 211 -12.03 -5.73 17.19
CA LEU A 211 -11.46 -6.60 18.21
C LEU A 211 -11.79 -6.04 19.61
N LYS A 212 -12.57 -6.81 20.38
CA LYS A 212 -13.14 -6.34 21.65
C LYS A 212 -12.21 -6.46 22.85
N SER A 213 -11.20 -7.33 22.78
CA SER A 213 -10.28 -7.54 23.89
C SER A 213 -8.87 -7.04 23.54
N GLU A 214 -8.20 -6.47 24.55
CA GLU A 214 -6.78 -6.09 24.40
C GLU A 214 -5.88 -7.27 23.99
N GLU A 215 -6.22 -8.49 24.40
CA GLU A 215 -5.45 -9.67 24.04
C GLU A 215 -5.54 -9.95 22.54
N GLU A 216 -6.74 -9.85 21.94
CA GLU A 216 -6.94 -10.01 20.49
C GLU A 216 -6.24 -8.90 19.70
N GLN A 217 -6.35 -7.65 20.18
CA GLN A 217 -5.66 -6.51 19.57
C GLN A 217 -4.13 -6.70 19.60
N LYS A 218 -3.55 -7.11 20.73
CA LYS A 218 -2.13 -7.41 20.85
C LYS A 218 -1.67 -8.56 19.95
N LYS A 219 -2.51 -9.59 19.80
CA LYS A 219 -2.24 -10.70 18.88
C LYS A 219 -2.27 -10.25 17.43
N MET A 220 -3.26 -9.44 17.06
CA MET A 220 -3.34 -8.89 15.70
C MET A 220 -2.16 -7.96 15.41
N GLN A 221 -1.85 -7.04 16.32
CA GLN A 221 -0.70 -6.15 16.19
C GLN A 221 0.61 -6.95 16.03
N ARG A 222 0.74 -8.07 16.76
CA ARG A 222 1.92 -8.95 16.63
C ARG A 222 2.06 -9.55 15.23
N ILE A 223 0.94 -9.90 14.56
CA ILE A 223 0.99 -10.34 13.17
C ILE A 223 1.50 -9.21 12.29
N LEU A 224 0.91 -8.00 12.42
CA LEU A 224 1.26 -6.85 11.61
C LEU A 224 2.73 -6.44 11.78
N ASP A 225 3.22 -6.40 13.03
CA ASP A 225 4.61 -6.06 13.31
C ASP A 225 5.60 -7.04 12.65
N LEU A 226 5.32 -8.35 12.77
CA LEU A 226 6.18 -9.39 12.19
C LEU A 226 6.17 -9.39 10.66
N LEU A 227 5.04 -9.05 10.05
CA LEU A 227 4.95 -8.87 8.60
C LEU A 227 5.64 -7.58 8.16
N ASP A 228 5.53 -6.52 8.98
CA ASP A 228 6.19 -5.25 8.70
C ASP A 228 7.73 -5.34 8.85
N GLU A 229 8.25 -6.24 9.67
CA GLU A 229 9.69 -6.51 9.78
C GLU A 229 10.26 -7.32 8.60
N ASP A 230 9.43 -8.00 7.80
CA ASP A 230 9.88 -8.85 6.68
C ASP A 230 10.08 -8.02 5.40
N ASP A 231 11.30 -7.97 4.89
CA ASP A 231 11.66 -7.24 3.67
C ASP A 231 10.98 -7.78 2.39
N ASP A 232 10.49 -9.01 2.42
CA ASP A 232 9.79 -9.60 1.28
C ASP A 232 8.32 -9.14 1.22
N VAL A 233 7.76 -8.62 2.32
CA VAL A 233 6.39 -8.10 2.39
C VAL A 233 6.33 -6.69 1.82
N GLN A 234 5.49 -6.51 0.80
CA GLN A 234 5.26 -5.23 0.13
C GLN A 234 4.08 -4.47 0.74
N ALA A 235 2.97 -5.18 0.98
CA ALA A 235 1.78 -4.62 1.57
C ALA A 235 1.04 -5.65 2.41
N VAL A 236 0.34 -5.17 3.44
CA VAL A 236 -0.57 -5.95 4.26
C VAL A 236 -1.91 -5.23 4.31
N PHE A 237 -2.97 -5.91 3.90
CA PHE A 237 -4.33 -5.41 3.98
C PHE A 237 -5.11 -6.27 4.96
N HIS A 238 -5.96 -5.66 5.75
CA HIS A 238 -6.75 -6.38 6.76
C HIS A 238 -8.10 -5.72 7.01
N SER A 239 -9.04 -6.52 7.51
CA SER A 239 -10.39 -6.05 7.85
C SER A 239 -10.52 -5.62 9.31
N TRP A 240 -9.42 -5.51 10.08
CA TRP A 240 -9.48 -5.03 11.45
C TRP A 240 -9.80 -3.54 11.50
N ASP A 241 -10.87 -3.21 12.25
CA ASP A 241 -11.21 -1.85 12.63
C ASP A 241 -10.43 -1.46 13.89
N GLU A 242 -9.47 -0.57 13.71
CA GLU A 242 -8.52 -0.15 14.77
C GLU A 242 -9.12 0.94 15.69
N GLU A 243 -10.47 1.03 15.84
CA GLU A 243 -11.10 1.96 16.78
C GLU A 243 -10.87 1.60 18.24
#